data_660cff94729d6629be11ed88009f2cb2
#
_entry.id   660cff94729d6629be11ed88009f2cb2
#
_cell.length_a   1.000
_cell.length_b   1.000
_cell.length_c   1.000
_cell.angle_alpha   90.00
_cell.angle_beta   90.00
_cell.angle_gamma   90.00
#
_symmetry.space_group_name_H-M   'P 1'
#
loop_
_entity.id
_entity.type
_entity.pdbx_description
1 polymer ?
#
loop_
_entity_poly.entity_id
_entity_poly.type
_entity_poly.pdbx_seq_one_letter_code
_entity_poly.pdbx_strand_id
1 'polypeptide(L)'
;GVMKDDYRKRYSLGFKLDYFLQNSLQISNRTTYQEIETQDSPYGTFSQYVQMNPYDKMYNEDGSANTNLAWDLDNPLYEAQLGSFNRDGVRTFSNSTDLRWDINNMFRLTGHFNISSEMGWGDVFISPKSRTFKNETDLTKKGSLTKNTTRGVTYNGNIVGAFNKMFKDESLISLNAGWEINHSESKNEYLQAIGFFNDHLSFIGNAAGYPSASTPYGSQAESSDVGVFLNGSYSYRNRYYIDGTWRM
;
A
#
# COMPACT_ATOMS: atom_id res chain seq x y z
N GLY A 1 15.88 -12.67 -5.23
CA GLY A 1 15.88 -13.10 -3.83
C GLY A 1 17.04 -14.01 -3.53
N VAL A 2 17.31 -14.22 -2.26
CA VAL A 2 18.35 -15.14 -1.78
C VAL A 2 17.86 -16.60 -1.83
N MET A 3 16.53 -16.75 -1.67
CA MET A 3 15.87 -18.06 -1.67
C MET A 3 15.30 -18.36 -3.05
N LYS A 4 15.08 -19.67 -3.32
CA LYS A 4 14.41 -20.12 -4.54
C LYS A 4 12.99 -19.51 -4.57
N ASP A 5 12.59 -19.03 -5.74
CA ASP A 5 11.27 -18.44 -6.04
C ASP A 5 10.99 -17.09 -5.35
N ASP A 6 11.94 -16.53 -4.59
CA ASP A 6 11.83 -15.16 -4.08
C ASP A 6 11.99 -14.15 -5.21
N TYR A 7 11.04 -13.26 -5.36
CA TYR A 7 11.17 -12.14 -6.28
C TYR A 7 10.40 -10.90 -5.81
N ARG A 8 10.84 -9.78 -6.28
CA ARG A 8 10.09 -8.53 -6.24
C ARG A 8 10.15 -7.86 -7.60
N LYS A 9 8.99 -7.68 -8.22
CA LYS A 9 8.84 -6.97 -9.49
C LYS A 9 8.17 -5.62 -9.20
N ARG A 10 8.68 -4.57 -9.83
CA ARG A 10 8.10 -3.23 -9.74
C ARG A 10 8.00 -2.64 -11.12
N TYR A 11 6.82 -2.19 -11.45
CA TYR A 11 6.51 -1.43 -12.65
C TYR A 11 6.06 -0.03 -12.21
N SER A 12 6.60 1.00 -12.84
CA SER A 12 6.23 2.38 -12.55
C SER A 12 6.11 3.14 -13.85
N LEU A 13 4.99 3.83 -14.02
CA LEU A 13 4.72 4.69 -15.15
C LEU A 13 4.35 6.07 -14.60
N GLY A 14 4.96 7.13 -15.14
CA GLY A 14 4.68 8.51 -14.77
C GLY A 14 4.53 9.39 -16.01
N PHE A 15 3.52 10.22 -15.95
CA PHE A 15 3.27 11.24 -16.96
C PHE A 15 3.12 12.59 -16.28
N LYS A 16 3.75 13.62 -16.85
CA LYS A 16 3.64 15.00 -16.37
C LYS A 16 3.31 15.91 -17.55
N LEU A 17 2.32 16.77 -17.36
CA LEU A 17 1.92 17.80 -18.31
C LEU A 17 1.93 19.16 -17.59
N ASP A 18 2.64 20.11 -18.15
CA ASP A 18 2.61 21.50 -17.73
C ASP A 18 2.01 22.34 -18.88
N TYR A 19 0.94 23.06 -18.57
CA TYR A 19 0.24 23.92 -19.49
C TYR A 19 0.34 25.37 -19.03
N PHE A 20 0.75 26.26 -19.92
CA PHE A 20 0.92 27.70 -19.66
C PHE A 20 0.02 28.49 -20.60
N LEU A 21 -0.84 29.33 -20.04
CA LEU A 21 -1.69 30.25 -20.80
C LEU A 21 -1.31 31.69 -20.46
N GLN A 22 -0.87 32.44 -21.47
CA GLN A 22 -0.58 33.88 -21.41
C GLN A 22 0.33 34.30 -20.23
N ASN A 23 1.30 33.46 -19.85
CA ASN A 23 2.23 33.71 -18.73
C ASN A 23 1.57 33.96 -17.37
N SER A 24 0.24 33.97 -17.28
CA SER A 24 -0.52 34.26 -16.05
C SER A 24 -1.16 33.03 -15.43
N LEU A 25 -1.43 32.00 -16.23
CA LEU A 25 -2.08 30.76 -15.78
C LEU A 25 -1.16 29.56 -16.09
N GLN A 26 -0.84 28.82 -15.06
CA GLN A 26 -0.13 27.55 -15.13
C GLN A 26 -0.99 26.44 -14.54
N ILE A 27 -1.13 25.33 -15.28
CA ILE A 27 -1.74 24.11 -14.79
C ILE A 27 -0.71 23.01 -14.97
N SER A 28 -0.38 22.33 -13.88
CA SER A 28 0.51 21.16 -13.89
C SER A 28 -0.28 19.93 -13.47
N ASN A 29 -0.24 18.88 -14.27
CA ASN A 29 -0.83 17.59 -13.94
C ASN A 29 0.25 16.53 -13.93
N ARG A 30 0.25 15.70 -12.90
CA ARG A 30 1.10 14.53 -12.77
C ARG A 30 0.26 13.31 -12.48
N THR A 31 0.36 12.32 -13.35
CA THR A 31 -0.26 11.01 -13.17
C THR A 31 0.82 9.98 -12.97
N THR A 32 0.66 9.12 -11.98
CA THR A 32 1.56 8.00 -11.73
C THR A 32 0.76 6.71 -11.54
N TYR A 33 1.29 5.63 -12.10
CA TYR A 33 0.83 4.28 -11.85
C TYR A 33 2.01 3.45 -11.38
N GLN A 34 1.82 2.67 -10.34
CA GLN A 34 2.82 1.76 -9.81
C GLN A 34 2.17 0.41 -9.52
N GLU A 35 2.84 -0.65 -9.89
CA GLU A 35 2.50 -2.01 -9.52
C GLU A 35 3.74 -2.69 -8.94
N ILE A 36 3.58 -3.28 -7.77
CA ILE A 36 4.59 -4.08 -7.10
C ILE A 36 3.99 -5.46 -6.87
N GLU A 37 4.73 -6.49 -7.21
CA GLU A 37 4.42 -7.88 -6.92
C GLU A 37 5.63 -8.50 -6.22
N THR A 38 5.39 -9.15 -5.10
CA THR A 38 6.39 -9.82 -4.29
C THR A 38 5.98 -11.29 -4.10
N GLN A 39 6.93 -12.17 -4.14
CA GLN A 39 6.79 -13.55 -3.69
C GLN A 39 7.91 -13.85 -2.73
N ASP A 40 7.55 -14.25 -1.52
CA ASP A 40 8.49 -14.73 -0.53
C ASP A 40 8.53 -16.25 -0.53
N SER A 41 9.63 -16.80 -0.08
CA SER A 41 9.76 -18.24 0.09
C SER A 41 8.70 -18.77 1.07
N PRO A 42 7.87 -19.74 0.66
CA PRO A 42 6.85 -20.31 1.55
C PRO A 42 7.43 -21.34 2.55
N TYR A 43 8.70 -21.70 2.40
CA TYR A 43 9.35 -22.77 3.13
C TYR A 43 10.45 -22.30 4.10
N GLY A 44 10.24 -21.14 4.65
CA GLY A 44 11.05 -20.62 5.72
C GLY A 44 12.08 -19.57 5.30
N THR A 45 12.88 -19.17 6.26
CA THR A 45 13.91 -18.16 6.07
C THR A 45 15.27 -18.79 5.81
N PHE A 46 16.19 -18.03 5.24
CA PHE A 46 17.58 -18.48 5.07
C PHE A 46 18.21 -18.96 6.39
N SER A 47 17.81 -18.39 7.52
CA SER A 47 18.23 -18.81 8.85
C SER A 47 17.92 -20.29 9.15
N GLN A 48 16.79 -20.80 8.68
CA GLN A 48 16.42 -22.21 8.89
C GLN A 48 17.36 -23.15 8.16
N TYR A 49 17.83 -22.78 6.96
CA TYR A 49 18.81 -23.58 6.23
C TYR A 49 20.18 -23.58 6.92
N VAL A 50 20.61 -22.45 7.47
CA VAL A 50 21.89 -22.35 8.19
C VAL A 50 21.88 -23.13 9.50
N GLN A 51 20.73 -23.26 10.13
CA GLN A 51 20.58 -23.98 11.40
C GLN A 51 20.42 -25.49 11.25
N MET A 52 20.31 -25.98 10.01
CA MET A 52 20.18 -27.42 9.77
C MET A 52 21.45 -28.17 10.15
N ASN A 53 21.28 -29.34 10.75
CA ASN A 53 22.38 -30.20 11.08
C ASN A 53 23.00 -30.77 9.78
N PRO A 54 24.30 -30.56 9.51
CA PRO A 54 24.93 -31.05 8.29
C PRO A 54 24.98 -32.60 8.18
N TYR A 55 24.71 -33.31 9.28
CA TYR A 55 24.64 -34.77 9.29
C TYR A 55 23.24 -35.33 9.00
N ASP A 56 22.23 -34.50 8.93
CA ASP A 56 20.88 -34.93 8.59
C ASP A 56 20.80 -35.32 7.11
N LYS A 57 20.21 -36.46 6.83
CA LYS A 57 19.95 -36.91 5.46
C LYS A 57 18.78 -36.14 4.86
N MET A 58 19.09 -35.14 4.04
CA MET A 58 18.05 -34.31 3.37
C MET A 58 17.28 -35.08 2.30
N TYR A 59 17.87 -36.12 1.77
CA TYR A 59 17.30 -37.00 0.73
C TYR A 59 17.30 -38.45 1.18
N ASN A 60 16.30 -39.17 0.76
CA ASN A 60 16.20 -40.61 0.87
C ASN A 60 17.15 -41.29 -0.17
N GLU A 61 17.32 -42.61 -0.08
CA GLU A 61 18.17 -43.38 -1.01
C GLU A 61 17.63 -43.37 -2.44
N ASP A 62 16.30 -43.18 -2.62
CA ASP A 62 15.61 -43.05 -3.91
C ASP A 62 15.72 -41.64 -4.53
N GLY A 63 16.41 -40.71 -3.86
CA GLY A 63 16.57 -39.29 -4.27
C GLY A 63 15.38 -38.38 -3.94
N SER A 64 14.32 -38.89 -3.31
CA SER A 64 13.23 -38.06 -2.82
C SER A 64 13.66 -37.24 -1.59
N ALA A 65 13.06 -36.06 -1.40
CA ALA A 65 13.34 -35.27 -0.20
C ALA A 65 12.80 -36.01 1.05
N ASN A 66 13.68 -36.13 2.07
CA ASN A 66 13.30 -36.74 3.33
C ASN A 66 12.34 -35.82 4.10
N THR A 67 11.19 -36.35 4.49
CA THR A 67 10.19 -35.60 5.27
C THR A 67 10.50 -35.58 6.77
N ASN A 68 11.29 -36.55 7.27
CA ASN A 68 11.54 -36.74 8.69
C ASN A 68 13.01 -36.54 9.01
N LEU A 69 13.39 -35.34 9.38
CA LEU A 69 14.72 -35.06 9.91
C LEU A 69 14.82 -35.42 11.41
N ALA A 70 16.04 -35.52 11.91
CA ALA A 70 16.28 -35.72 13.33
C ALA A 70 15.58 -34.62 14.14
N TRP A 71 15.13 -34.98 15.37
CA TRP A 71 14.42 -34.05 16.27
C TRP A 71 13.08 -33.51 15.73
N ASP A 72 12.47 -34.23 14.77
CA ASP A 72 11.20 -33.84 14.15
C ASP A 72 11.23 -32.46 13.46
N LEU A 73 12.40 -32.09 12.96
CA LEU A 73 12.59 -30.85 12.21
C LEU A 73 11.99 -30.95 10.79
N ASP A 74 11.50 -29.85 10.30
CA ASP A 74 10.99 -29.74 8.95
C ASP A 74 12.14 -29.62 7.95
N ASN A 75 12.09 -30.42 6.87
CA ASN A 75 13.06 -30.32 5.80
C ASN A 75 12.62 -29.22 4.80
N PRO A 76 13.35 -28.09 4.72
CA PRO A 76 12.98 -27.02 3.81
C PRO A 76 13.07 -27.43 2.34
N LEU A 77 13.90 -28.43 2.00
CA LEU A 77 13.97 -28.98 0.61
C LEU A 77 12.71 -29.77 0.24
N TYR A 78 12.08 -30.44 1.22
CA TYR A 78 10.78 -31.08 1.02
C TYR A 78 9.68 -30.03 0.83
N GLU A 79 9.60 -29.07 1.73
CA GLU A 79 8.61 -27.99 1.65
C GLU A 79 8.73 -27.19 0.34
N ALA A 80 9.95 -26.99 -0.16
CA ALA A 80 10.22 -26.28 -1.42
C ALA A 80 9.72 -27.01 -2.68
N GLN A 81 9.39 -28.29 -2.58
CA GLN A 81 8.83 -29.09 -3.70
C GLN A 81 7.32 -29.05 -3.74
N LEU A 82 6.67 -28.56 -2.68
CA LEU A 82 5.23 -28.44 -2.57
C LEU A 82 4.70 -27.21 -3.33
N GLY A 83 3.40 -27.22 -3.61
CA GLY A 83 2.70 -26.12 -4.27
C GLY A 83 2.40 -24.92 -3.37
N SER A 84 3.04 -24.83 -2.19
CA SER A 84 2.89 -23.69 -1.27
C SER A 84 3.44 -22.40 -1.86
N PHE A 85 2.83 -21.26 -1.54
CA PHE A 85 3.33 -19.94 -1.92
C PHE A 85 2.91 -18.87 -0.92
N ASN A 86 3.69 -17.79 -0.89
CA ASN A 86 3.39 -16.55 -0.18
C ASN A 86 3.61 -15.39 -1.15
N ARG A 87 2.54 -14.75 -1.57
CA ARG A 87 2.53 -13.69 -2.59
C ARG A 87 1.78 -12.50 -2.10
N ASP A 88 2.30 -11.34 -2.36
CA ASP A 88 1.62 -10.07 -2.13
C ASP A 88 1.85 -9.10 -3.29
N GLY A 89 0.99 -8.13 -3.37
CA GLY A 89 1.12 -7.10 -4.36
C GLY A 89 0.35 -5.84 -3.99
N VAL A 90 0.77 -4.74 -4.59
CA VAL A 90 0.09 -3.47 -4.46
C VAL A 90 0.07 -2.74 -5.79
N ARG A 91 -1.09 -2.19 -6.15
CA ARG A 91 -1.29 -1.29 -7.28
C ARG A 91 -1.69 0.07 -6.76
N THR A 92 -0.97 1.09 -7.17
CA THR A 92 -1.25 2.47 -6.78
C THR A 92 -1.41 3.31 -8.04
N PHE A 93 -2.52 4.00 -8.12
CA PHE A 93 -2.75 5.05 -9.10
C PHE A 93 -2.85 6.38 -8.35
N SER A 94 -2.15 7.41 -8.84
CA SER A 94 -2.28 8.75 -8.27
C SER A 94 -2.25 9.80 -9.38
N ASN A 95 -3.08 10.83 -9.18
CA ASN A 95 -3.13 12.00 -10.03
C ASN A 95 -3.10 13.25 -9.16
N SER A 96 -2.18 14.15 -9.47
CA SER A 96 -2.02 15.44 -8.81
C SER A 96 -2.15 16.55 -9.83
N THR A 97 -2.99 17.52 -9.54
CA THR A 97 -3.20 18.71 -10.37
C THR A 97 -2.93 19.96 -9.54
N ASP A 98 -2.02 20.79 -10.04
CA ASP A 98 -1.67 22.07 -9.46
C ASP A 98 -2.11 23.18 -10.41
N LEU A 99 -2.76 24.19 -9.84
CA LEU A 99 -3.18 25.41 -10.51
C LEU A 99 -2.45 26.60 -9.88
N ARG A 100 -1.88 27.46 -10.73
CA ARG A 100 -1.39 28.77 -10.35
C ARG A 100 -1.90 29.81 -11.35
N TRP A 101 -2.63 30.78 -10.86
CA TRP A 101 -3.16 31.87 -11.66
C TRP A 101 -2.78 33.22 -11.06
N ASP A 102 -1.84 33.90 -11.71
CA ASP A 102 -1.47 35.28 -11.41
C ASP A 102 -2.46 36.21 -12.13
N ILE A 103 -3.60 36.53 -11.47
CA ILE A 103 -4.71 37.34 -12.05
C ILE A 103 -4.20 38.74 -12.39
N ASN A 104 -3.42 39.31 -11.49
CA ASN A 104 -2.68 40.55 -11.65
C ASN A 104 -1.55 40.65 -10.61
N ASN A 105 -0.86 41.79 -10.54
CA ASN A 105 0.28 42.01 -9.63
C ASN A 105 -0.10 41.95 -8.13
N MET A 106 -1.40 41.98 -7.79
CA MET A 106 -1.88 41.97 -6.41
C MET A 106 -2.58 40.66 -6.07
N PHE A 107 -3.23 40.02 -7.03
CA PHE A 107 -4.07 38.84 -6.78
C PHE A 107 -3.49 37.61 -7.45
N ARG A 108 -3.35 36.54 -6.66
CA ARG A 108 -2.97 35.19 -7.11
C ARG A 108 -3.97 34.18 -6.58
N LEU A 109 -4.35 33.21 -7.42
CA LEU A 109 -5.08 32.03 -7.03
C LEU A 109 -4.17 30.82 -7.21
N THR A 110 -4.08 29.99 -6.18
CA THR A 110 -3.42 28.68 -6.27
C THR A 110 -4.42 27.59 -5.88
N GLY A 111 -4.33 26.46 -6.54
CA GLY A 111 -5.13 25.29 -6.23
C GLY A 111 -4.27 24.04 -6.32
N HIS A 112 -4.53 23.11 -5.44
CA HIS A 112 -3.94 21.78 -5.47
C HIS A 112 -5.04 20.76 -5.29
N PHE A 113 -5.03 19.71 -6.11
CA PHE A 113 -5.92 18.55 -5.95
C PHE A 113 -5.13 17.29 -6.22
N ASN A 114 -5.19 16.35 -5.29
CA ASN A 114 -4.59 15.04 -5.44
C ASN A 114 -5.62 13.96 -5.14
N ILE A 115 -5.64 12.91 -5.97
CA ILE A 115 -6.38 11.68 -5.74
C ILE A 115 -5.44 10.50 -5.86
N SER A 116 -5.52 9.57 -4.92
CA SER A 116 -4.76 8.32 -4.93
C SER A 116 -5.70 7.15 -4.66
N SER A 117 -5.56 6.11 -5.44
CA SER A 117 -6.25 4.84 -5.23
C SER A 117 -5.22 3.73 -5.10
N GLU A 118 -5.33 2.95 -4.05
CA GLU A 118 -4.47 1.82 -3.77
C GLU A 118 -5.28 0.54 -3.65
N MET A 119 -4.77 -0.54 -4.24
CA MET A 119 -5.30 -1.87 -4.10
C MET A 119 -4.15 -2.82 -3.76
N GLY A 120 -4.15 -3.29 -2.51
CA GLY A 120 -3.24 -4.31 -2.00
C GLY A 120 -3.91 -5.67 -1.97
N TRP A 121 -3.14 -6.72 -2.14
CA TRP A 121 -3.56 -8.10 -1.98
C TRP A 121 -2.43 -8.96 -1.43
N GLY A 122 -2.79 -9.97 -0.66
CA GLY A 122 -1.85 -10.97 -0.16
C GLY A 122 -2.51 -12.35 -0.15
N ASP A 123 -1.85 -13.32 -0.75
CA ASP A 123 -2.29 -14.71 -0.86
C ASP A 123 -1.21 -15.63 -0.29
N VAL A 124 -1.53 -16.37 0.75
CA VAL A 124 -0.67 -17.39 1.36
C VAL A 124 -1.36 -18.74 1.25
N PHE A 125 -0.76 -19.64 0.50
CA PHE A 125 -1.22 -21.02 0.39
C PHE A 125 -0.21 -21.97 1.02
N ILE A 126 -0.68 -22.82 1.91
CA ILE A 126 0.10 -23.90 2.51
C ILE A 126 -0.47 -25.22 2.01
N SER A 127 0.36 -26.00 1.34
CA SER A 127 0.01 -27.30 0.79
C SER A 127 -0.55 -28.24 1.86
N PRO A 128 -1.57 -29.05 1.57
CA PRO A 128 -2.05 -30.11 2.49
C PRO A 128 -0.98 -31.17 2.82
N LYS A 129 0.07 -31.26 2.00
CA LYS A 129 1.21 -32.16 2.21
C LYS A 129 2.29 -31.56 3.10
N SER A 130 2.20 -30.25 3.40
CA SER A 130 3.16 -29.58 4.28
C SER A 130 3.18 -30.23 5.65
N ARG A 131 4.36 -30.32 6.25
CA ARG A 131 4.55 -30.81 7.62
C ARG A 131 3.87 -29.93 8.67
N THR A 132 3.46 -28.70 8.32
CA THR A 132 2.57 -27.89 9.14
C THR A 132 1.33 -28.70 9.59
N PHE A 133 0.86 -29.63 8.77
CA PHE A 133 -0.32 -30.48 9.03
C PHE A 133 0.05 -31.91 9.45
N LYS A 134 1.27 -32.18 9.93
CA LYS A 134 1.73 -33.53 10.28
C LYS A 134 0.89 -34.19 11.37
N ASN A 135 0.37 -33.42 12.31
CA ASN A 135 -0.46 -33.89 13.43
C ASN A 135 -1.96 -33.84 13.14
N GLU A 136 -2.37 -33.30 11.99
CA GLU A 136 -3.78 -33.26 11.59
C GLU A 136 -4.14 -34.55 10.88
N THR A 137 -5.18 -35.22 11.36
CA THR A 137 -5.69 -36.48 10.78
C THR A 137 -6.88 -36.28 9.87
N ASP A 138 -7.60 -35.18 10.06
CA ASP A 138 -8.77 -34.81 9.28
C ASP A 138 -8.35 -34.12 7.98
N LEU A 139 -8.53 -34.81 6.86
CA LEU A 139 -8.18 -34.28 5.51
C LEU A 139 -8.91 -32.98 5.19
N THR A 140 -10.09 -32.74 5.76
CA THR A 140 -10.87 -31.52 5.54
C THR A 140 -10.29 -30.30 6.24
N LYS A 141 -9.24 -30.48 7.04
CA LYS A 141 -8.50 -29.41 7.74
C LYS A 141 -7.09 -29.22 7.23
N LYS A 142 -6.59 -30.12 6.35
CA LYS A 142 -5.26 -30.01 5.77
C LYS A 142 -5.24 -29.03 4.62
N GLY A 143 -4.13 -28.29 4.50
CA GLY A 143 -4.00 -27.24 3.52
C GLY A 143 -4.76 -25.98 3.92
N SER A 144 -4.19 -24.83 3.69
CA SER A 144 -4.83 -23.56 3.99
C SER A 144 -4.54 -22.52 2.91
N LEU A 145 -5.53 -21.67 2.63
CA LEU A 145 -5.39 -20.49 1.80
C LEU A 145 -5.85 -19.27 2.61
N THR A 146 -4.94 -18.36 2.85
CA THR A 146 -5.22 -17.08 3.45
C THR A 146 -5.21 -16.01 2.36
N LYS A 147 -6.27 -15.20 2.30
CA LYS A 147 -6.36 -14.06 1.40
C LYS A 147 -6.63 -12.78 2.18
N ASN A 148 -5.86 -11.77 1.85
CA ASN A 148 -6.05 -10.42 2.36
C ASN A 148 -6.19 -9.46 1.19
N THR A 149 -7.19 -8.58 1.22
CA THR A 149 -7.39 -7.55 0.21
C THR A 149 -7.58 -6.21 0.91
N THR A 150 -6.78 -5.25 0.52
CA THR A 150 -6.86 -3.87 1.00
C THR A 150 -7.22 -2.97 -0.17
N ARG A 151 -8.19 -2.08 0.02
CA ARG A 151 -8.54 -1.03 -0.95
C ARG A 151 -8.56 0.29 -0.23
N GLY A 152 -7.87 1.28 -0.77
CA GLY A 152 -7.82 2.62 -0.24
C GLY A 152 -8.07 3.65 -1.33
N VAL A 153 -8.81 4.69 -0.98
CA VAL A 153 -8.97 5.90 -1.80
C VAL A 153 -8.73 7.09 -0.90
N THR A 154 -7.81 7.95 -1.32
CA THR A 154 -7.58 9.22 -0.65
C THR A 154 -7.67 10.34 -1.66
N TYR A 155 -8.31 11.43 -1.30
CA TYR A 155 -8.18 12.68 -2.03
C TYR A 155 -7.99 13.84 -1.07
N ASN A 156 -7.18 14.77 -1.50
CA ASN A 156 -6.99 16.03 -0.80
C ASN A 156 -6.90 17.17 -1.81
N GLY A 157 -7.34 18.32 -1.39
CA GLY A 157 -7.28 19.49 -2.23
C GLY A 157 -7.41 20.77 -1.42
N ASN A 158 -6.88 21.84 -2.00
CA ASN A 158 -7.06 23.17 -1.46
C ASN A 158 -7.13 24.20 -2.59
N ILE A 159 -7.78 25.32 -2.30
CA ILE A 159 -7.78 26.52 -3.12
C ILE A 159 -7.45 27.68 -2.21
N VAL A 160 -6.46 28.48 -2.60
CA VAL A 160 -5.99 29.64 -1.83
C VAL A 160 -5.95 30.87 -2.71
N GLY A 161 -6.72 31.88 -2.33
CA GLY A 161 -6.63 33.23 -2.86
C GLY A 161 -5.63 34.06 -2.05
N ALA A 162 -4.66 34.66 -2.71
CA ALA A 162 -3.67 35.53 -2.11
C ALA A 162 -3.81 36.95 -2.64
N PHE A 163 -3.84 37.93 -1.74
CA PHE A 163 -3.78 39.35 -2.05
C PHE A 163 -2.55 39.94 -1.41
N ASN A 164 -1.71 40.63 -2.23
CA ASN A 164 -0.52 41.32 -1.75
C ASN A 164 -0.47 42.71 -2.36
N LYS A 165 -0.35 43.74 -1.51
CA LYS A 165 -0.25 45.12 -1.99
C LYS A 165 0.74 45.90 -1.15
N MET A 166 1.70 46.50 -1.84
CA MET A 166 2.60 47.49 -1.27
C MET A 166 2.04 48.89 -1.57
N PHE A 167 1.97 49.73 -0.56
CA PHE A 167 1.53 51.11 -0.65
C PHE A 167 2.73 52.06 -0.72
N LYS A 168 2.48 53.33 -1.11
CA LYS A 168 3.53 54.34 -1.29
C LYS A 168 4.27 54.70 -0.02
N ASP A 169 3.66 54.51 1.16
CA ASP A 169 4.23 54.74 2.48
C ASP A 169 5.07 53.55 3.02
N GLU A 170 5.45 52.63 2.12
CA GLU A 170 6.20 51.42 2.43
C GLU A 170 5.43 50.43 3.32
N SER A 171 4.11 50.56 3.40
CA SER A 171 3.29 49.52 4.04
C SER A 171 2.96 48.39 3.08
N LEU A 172 3.01 47.16 3.60
CA LEU A 172 2.65 45.95 2.89
C LEU A 172 1.47 45.26 3.59
N ILE A 173 0.43 44.99 2.83
CA ILE A 173 -0.67 44.11 3.26
C ILE A 173 -0.59 42.81 2.47
N SER A 174 -0.61 41.68 3.18
CA SER A 174 -0.73 40.35 2.60
C SER A 174 -1.91 39.61 3.25
N LEU A 175 -2.84 39.13 2.45
CA LEU A 175 -4.00 38.36 2.88
C LEU A 175 -4.06 37.05 2.09
N ASN A 176 -4.29 35.96 2.79
CA ASN A 176 -4.54 34.65 2.17
C ASN A 176 -5.82 34.08 2.76
N ALA A 177 -6.75 33.71 1.89
CA ALA A 177 -7.95 33.00 2.26
C ALA A 177 -8.00 31.68 1.48
N GLY A 178 -8.31 30.60 2.16
CA GLY A 178 -8.32 29.29 1.54
C GLY A 178 -9.37 28.36 2.10
N TRP A 179 -9.66 27.37 1.28
CA TRP A 179 -10.51 26.23 1.60
C TRP A 179 -9.72 24.96 1.32
N GLU A 180 -9.90 23.94 2.16
CA GLU A 180 -9.25 22.64 2.02
C GLU A 180 -10.21 21.51 2.28
N ILE A 181 -9.97 20.38 1.63
CA ILE A 181 -10.67 19.13 1.83
C ILE A 181 -9.67 17.99 1.89
N ASN A 182 -9.89 17.07 2.84
CA ASN A 182 -9.20 15.81 2.92
C ASN A 182 -10.22 14.70 3.08
N HIS A 183 -10.04 13.61 2.37
CA HIS A 183 -10.85 12.41 2.50
C HIS A 183 -9.97 11.19 2.38
N SER A 184 -10.23 10.21 3.22
CA SER A 184 -9.57 8.90 3.20
C SER A 184 -10.60 7.83 3.49
N GLU A 185 -10.68 6.85 2.61
CA GLU A 185 -11.46 5.63 2.78
C GLU A 185 -10.53 4.43 2.67
N SER A 186 -10.66 3.47 3.57
CA SER A 186 -9.96 2.19 3.49
C SER A 186 -10.90 1.04 3.81
N LYS A 187 -10.74 -0.06 3.06
CA LYS A 187 -11.45 -1.33 3.25
C LYS A 187 -10.44 -2.46 3.29
N ASN A 188 -10.54 -3.31 4.30
CA ASN A 188 -9.74 -4.50 4.45
C ASN A 188 -10.67 -5.72 4.51
N GLU A 189 -10.36 -6.74 3.73
CA GLU A 189 -11.08 -8.01 3.71
C GLU A 189 -10.09 -9.13 3.93
N TYR A 190 -10.40 -10.01 4.85
CA TYR A 190 -9.59 -11.17 5.19
C TYR A 190 -10.44 -12.42 5.17
N LEU A 191 -9.88 -13.48 4.61
CA LEU A 191 -10.45 -14.80 4.69
C LEU A 191 -9.34 -15.86 4.81
N GLN A 192 -9.66 -16.95 5.52
CA GLN A 192 -8.86 -18.15 5.55
C GLN A 192 -9.76 -19.33 5.20
N ALA A 193 -9.35 -20.11 4.21
CA ALA A 193 -10.02 -21.35 3.81
C ALA A 193 -9.10 -22.52 4.12
N ILE A 194 -9.66 -23.68 4.46
CA ILE A 194 -8.95 -24.91 4.80
C ILE A 194 -9.54 -26.13 4.08
N GLY A 195 -8.80 -27.24 4.10
CA GLY A 195 -9.24 -28.49 3.54
C GLY A 195 -9.04 -28.54 2.02
N PHE A 196 -7.80 -28.41 1.58
CA PHE A 196 -7.41 -28.60 0.19
C PHE A 196 -6.92 -30.04 -0.01
N PHE A 197 -7.47 -30.72 -0.99
CA PHE A 197 -7.09 -32.13 -1.27
C PHE A 197 -5.86 -32.27 -2.16
N ASN A 198 -5.45 -31.20 -2.85
CA ASN A 198 -4.34 -31.20 -3.78
C ASN A 198 -3.51 -29.92 -3.60
N ASP A 199 -2.19 -30.07 -3.67
CA ASP A 199 -1.23 -28.96 -3.52
C ASP A 199 -1.12 -28.04 -4.74
N HIS A 200 -1.75 -28.41 -5.88
CA HIS A 200 -1.82 -27.57 -7.07
C HIS A 200 -3.18 -26.88 -7.27
N LEU A 201 -4.17 -27.19 -6.43
CA LEU A 201 -5.52 -26.64 -6.50
C LEU A 201 -5.74 -25.59 -5.40
N SER A 202 -5.00 -24.49 -5.48
CA SER A 202 -5.01 -23.41 -4.48
C SER A 202 -6.16 -22.39 -4.65
N PHE A 203 -7.14 -22.67 -5.53
CA PHE A 203 -8.30 -21.79 -5.68
C PHE A 203 -9.31 -22.01 -4.56
N ILE A 204 -9.90 -20.92 -4.03
CA ILE A 204 -10.81 -20.95 -2.87
C ILE A 204 -11.98 -21.93 -3.02
N GLY A 205 -12.50 -22.11 -4.24
CA GLY A 205 -13.59 -23.04 -4.52
C GLY A 205 -13.23 -24.53 -4.33
N ASN A 206 -11.94 -24.84 -4.12
CA ASN A 206 -11.44 -26.19 -3.82
C ASN A 206 -11.27 -26.46 -2.33
N ALA A 207 -11.57 -25.50 -1.47
CA ALA A 207 -11.52 -25.66 -0.02
C ALA A 207 -12.74 -26.40 0.52
N ALA A 208 -12.55 -27.22 1.55
CA ALA A 208 -13.64 -27.88 2.24
C ALA A 208 -14.47 -26.90 3.10
N GLY A 209 -13.87 -25.83 3.57
CA GLY A 209 -14.55 -24.82 4.38
C GLY A 209 -13.62 -23.81 5.02
N TYR A 210 -14.12 -23.20 6.09
CA TYR A 210 -13.38 -22.23 6.91
C TYR A 210 -13.00 -22.87 8.26
N PRO A 211 -11.92 -22.41 8.91
CA PRO A 211 -11.61 -22.83 10.27
C PRO A 211 -12.78 -22.52 11.22
N SER A 212 -13.04 -23.39 12.18
CA SER A 212 -14.21 -23.29 13.09
C SER A 212 -14.29 -21.98 13.89
N ALA A 213 -13.18 -21.28 14.06
CA ALA A 213 -13.10 -20.01 14.79
C ALA A 213 -12.76 -18.81 13.90
N SER A 214 -12.74 -18.95 12.58
CA SER A 214 -12.27 -17.89 11.66
C SER A 214 -13.16 -17.82 10.42
N THR A 215 -14.30 -17.17 10.56
CA THR A 215 -15.12 -16.77 9.41
C THR A 215 -14.48 -15.58 8.68
N PRO A 216 -14.73 -15.39 7.38
CA PRO A 216 -14.31 -14.19 6.68
C PRO A 216 -14.75 -12.93 7.42
N TYR A 217 -13.86 -11.95 7.53
CA TYR A 217 -14.15 -10.68 8.18
C TYR A 217 -13.52 -9.52 7.42
N GLY A 218 -13.97 -8.32 7.73
CA GLY A 218 -13.42 -7.11 7.14
C GLY A 218 -13.66 -5.91 8.03
N SER A 219 -12.98 -4.84 7.69
CA SER A 219 -13.13 -3.54 8.33
C SER A 219 -13.19 -2.45 7.27
N GLN A 220 -13.92 -1.40 7.58
CA GLN A 220 -13.97 -0.18 6.77
C GLN A 220 -13.73 1.01 7.70
N ALA A 221 -12.89 1.93 7.25
CA ALA A 221 -12.66 3.20 7.92
C ALA A 221 -12.80 4.32 6.89
N GLU A 222 -13.44 5.41 7.30
CA GLU A 222 -13.63 6.60 6.50
C GLU A 222 -13.37 7.82 7.37
N SER A 223 -12.67 8.80 6.83
CA SER A 223 -12.41 10.10 7.46
C SER A 223 -12.54 11.20 6.43
N SER A 224 -13.22 12.28 6.79
CA SER A 224 -13.40 13.46 5.94
C SER A 224 -13.22 14.71 6.78
N ASP A 225 -12.37 15.60 6.30
CA ASP A 225 -12.11 16.89 6.92
C ASP A 225 -12.30 18.00 5.89
N VAL A 226 -12.98 19.06 6.29
CA VAL A 226 -13.14 20.27 5.49
C VAL A 226 -12.72 21.46 6.36
N GLY A 227 -11.86 22.30 5.83
CA GLY A 227 -11.34 23.47 6.54
C GLY A 227 -11.42 24.75 5.74
N VAL A 228 -11.61 25.85 6.42
CA VAL A 228 -11.50 27.20 5.87
C VAL A 228 -10.48 27.96 6.72
N PHE A 229 -9.62 28.73 6.07
CA PHE A 229 -8.63 29.52 6.78
C PHE A 229 -8.45 30.92 6.18
N LEU A 230 -8.05 31.84 7.04
CA LEU A 230 -7.70 33.19 6.70
C LEU A 230 -6.42 33.59 7.43
N ASN A 231 -5.43 34.04 6.67
CA ASN A 231 -4.19 34.59 7.22
C ASN A 231 -4.02 36.00 6.72
N GLY A 232 -3.66 36.92 7.61
CA GLY A 232 -3.37 38.30 7.28
C GLY A 232 -2.09 38.76 7.90
N SER A 233 -1.28 39.52 7.16
CA SER A 233 -0.12 40.19 7.66
C SER A 233 -0.08 41.66 7.22
N TYR A 234 0.36 42.48 8.08
CA TYR A 234 0.63 43.90 7.84
C TYR A 234 2.02 44.27 8.29
N SER A 235 2.76 44.92 7.43
CA SER A 235 4.08 45.46 7.76
C SER A 235 4.14 46.95 7.42
N TYR A 236 4.71 47.73 8.30
CA TYR A 236 4.91 49.17 8.12
C TYR A 236 6.41 49.50 8.14
N ARG A 237 6.90 50.04 7.03
CA ARG A 237 8.30 50.46 6.82
C ARG A 237 9.35 49.44 7.25
N ASN A 238 9.03 48.14 7.10
CA ASN A 238 9.87 47.01 7.57
C ASN A 238 10.31 47.08 9.04
N ARG A 239 9.55 47.81 9.88
CA ARG A 239 9.87 48.00 11.32
C ARG A 239 8.80 47.40 12.22
N TYR A 240 7.55 47.47 11.82
CA TYR A 240 6.41 46.98 12.61
C TYR A 240 5.67 45.90 11.81
N TYR A 241 5.39 44.80 12.46
CA TYR A 241 4.72 43.63 11.84
C TYR A 241 3.57 43.19 12.75
N ILE A 242 2.45 42.90 12.14
CA ILE A 242 1.27 42.31 12.79
C ILE A 242 0.80 41.15 11.89
N ASP A 243 0.67 39.96 12.49
CA ASP A 243 0.18 38.77 11.81
C ASP A 243 -1.04 38.23 12.58
N GLY A 244 -2.03 37.73 11.82
CA GLY A 244 -3.21 37.12 12.36
C GLY A 244 -3.59 35.90 11.53
N THR A 245 -4.00 34.83 12.19
CA THR A 245 -4.45 33.57 11.57
C THR A 245 -5.76 33.15 12.20
N TRP A 246 -6.70 32.75 11.36
CA TRP A 246 -7.95 32.14 11.76
C TRP A 246 -8.17 30.88 10.94
N ARG A 247 -8.66 29.80 11.58
CA ARG A 247 -9.01 28.52 10.94
C ARG A 247 -10.22 27.90 11.62
N MET A 248 -11.07 27.31 10.82
CA MET A 248 -12.23 26.55 11.22
C MET A 248 -12.27 25.23 10.49
#